data_9041fb32efbc0527fa0cf7ac3b0c1dcf
#
_entry.id   9041fb32efbc0527fa0cf7ac3b0c1dcf
#
_cell.length_a   1.000
_cell.length_b   1.000
_cell.length_c   1.000
_cell.angle_alpha   90.00
_cell.angle_beta   90.00
_cell.angle_gamma   90.00
#
_symmetry.space_group_name_H-M   'P 1'
#
loop_
_entity.id
_entity.type
_entity.pdbx_description
1 polymer ?
#
loop_
_entity_poly.entity_id
_entity_poly.type
_entity_poly.pdbx_seq_one_letter_code
_entity_poly.pdbx_strand_id
1 'polypeptide(L)'
;KRVLAGGLLLILAVLTGTALLMWQEFRRTESQDRKQLELLASVMEAHASQIFDSTKLALDALAKNLAHGTHTPEELETQQSYRLQGHPFLRSIAIVNPQGLVLASTTASDRGGKVDLQRLTATTVSDERAIVGPWVEGRTLVEDPRQGPAPAQLGFIPMVRLVRLSPTVHVLVVAQINPDALATYQLQLIDSST
;
A
#
# COMPACT_ATOMS: atom_id res chain seq x y z
N LYS A 1 -13.72 -34.44 -64.24
CA LYS A 1 -14.68 -33.82 -63.29
C LYS A 1 -14.61 -34.43 -61.87
N ARG A 2 -14.51 -35.79 -61.74
CA ARG A 2 -14.45 -36.45 -60.43
C ARG A 2 -13.16 -36.19 -59.65
N VAL A 3 -11.99 -36.04 -60.33
CA VAL A 3 -10.69 -35.74 -59.71
C VAL A 3 -10.66 -34.32 -59.16
N LEU A 4 -11.24 -33.36 -59.86
CA LEU A 4 -11.32 -31.93 -59.43
C LEU A 4 -12.22 -31.79 -58.17
N ALA A 5 -13.36 -32.54 -58.14
CA ALA A 5 -14.24 -32.54 -56.97
C ALA A 5 -13.57 -33.10 -55.71
N GLY A 6 -12.79 -34.19 -55.90
CA GLY A 6 -12.01 -34.78 -54.80
C GLY A 6 -10.92 -33.86 -54.25
N GLY A 7 -10.20 -33.18 -55.14
CA GLY A 7 -9.19 -32.19 -54.71
C GLY A 7 -9.79 -31.00 -53.95
N LEU A 8 -10.94 -30.50 -54.42
CA LEU A 8 -11.62 -29.36 -53.74
C LEU A 8 -12.12 -29.78 -52.35
N LEU A 9 -12.65 -30.99 -52.19
CA LEU A 9 -13.10 -31.50 -50.90
C LEU A 9 -11.95 -31.68 -49.90
N LEU A 10 -10.78 -32.10 -50.37
CA LEU A 10 -9.58 -32.25 -49.55
C LEU A 10 -9.06 -30.90 -49.07
N ILE A 11 -9.02 -29.92 -49.96
CA ILE A 11 -8.61 -28.53 -49.60
C ILE A 11 -9.59 -27.97 -48.57
N LEU A 12 -10.90 -28.14 -48.75
CA LEU A 12 -11.90 -27.63 -47.81
C LEU A 12 -11.77 -28.31 -46.42
N ALA A 13 -11.50 -29.62 -46.40
CA ALA A 13 -11.29 -30.37 -45.16
C ALA A 13 -10.03 -29.85 -44.39
N VAL A 14 -8.93 -29.60 -45.10
CA VAL A 14 -7.69 -29.04 -44.50
C VAL A 14 -7.92 -27.62 -43.97
N LEU A 15 -8.59 -26.76 -44.73
CA LEU A 15 -8.90 -25.39 -44.29
C LEU A 15 -9.82 -25.37 -43.06
N THR A 16 -10.83 -26.25 -43.03
CA THR A 16 -11.74 -26.34 -41.88
C THR A 16 -11.02 -26.90 -40.67
N GLY A 17 -10.15 -27.90 -40.84
CA GLY A 17 -9.33 -28.46 -39.76
C GLY A 17 -8.37 -27.43 -39.15
N THR A 18 -7.67 -26.67 -39.99
CA THR A 18 -6.74 -25.61 -39.51
C THR A 18 -7.50 -24.47 -38.83
N ALA A 19 -8.66 -24.08 -39.33
CA ALA A 19 -9.48 -23.04 -38.71
C ALA A 19 -10.00 -23.48 -37.32
N LEU A 20 -10.42 -24.72 -37.18
CA LEU A 20 -10.86 -25.29 -35.89
C LEU A 20 -9.70 -25.36 -34.87
N LEU A 21 -8.52 -25.81 -35.31
CA LEU A 21 -7.33 -25.83 -34.44
C LEU A 21 -6.92 -24.43 -33.97
N MET A 22 -6.86 -23.46 -34.90
CA MET A 22 -6.57 -22.09 -34.53
C MET A 22 -7.59 -21.50 -33.54
N TRP A 23 -8.87 -21.77 -33.73
CA TRP A 23 -9.91 -21.32 -32.84
C TRP A 23 -9.81 -21.95 -31.45
N GLN A 24 -9.45 -23.23 -31.39
CA GLN A 24 -9.25 -23.97 -30.15
C GLN A 24 -8.02 -23.48 -29.38
N GLU A 25 -6.92 -23.20 -30.07
CA GLU A 25 -5.71 -22.58 -29.52
C GLU A 25 -5.99 -21.17 -28.98
N PHE A 26 -6.69 -20.34 -29.76
CA PHE A 26 -7.04 -19.00 -29.34
C PHE A 26 -7.88 -19.00 -28.04
N ARG A 27 -8.88 -19.86 -27.95
CA ARG A 27 -9.69 -19.99 -26.72
C ARG A 27 -8.90 -20.52 -25.53
N ARG A 28 -7.94 -21.40 -25.74
CA ARG A 28 -7.08 -21.93 -24.66
C ARG A 28 -6.16 -20.85 -24.12
N THR A 29 -5.55 -20.08 -24.98
CA THR A 29 -4.66 -18.98 -24.58
C THR A 29 -5.43 -17.94 -23.77
N GLU A 30 -6.59 -17.48 -24.23
CA GLU A 30 -7.40 -16.50 -23.51
C GLU A 30 -7.82 -16.97 -22.10
N SER A 31 -8.13 -18.25 -21.94
CA SER A 31 -8.52 -18.81 -20.64
C SER A 31 -7.33 -18.99 -19.68
N GLN A 32 -6.14 -19.25 -20.19
CA GLN A 32 -4.91 -19.34 -19.40
C GLN A 32 -4.45 -17.95 -18.94
N ASP A 33 -4.47 -16.97 -19.83
CA ASP A 33 -4.09 -15.59 -19.50
C ASP A 33 -5.00 -15.00 -18.42
N ARG A 34 -6.30 -15.25 -18.50
CA ARG A 34 -7.25 -14.81 -17.44
C ARG A 34 -6.94 -15.43 -16.09
N LYS A 35 -6.69 -16.74 -16.02
CA LYS A 35 -6.34 -17.42 -14.77
C LYS A 35 -5.03 -16.89 -14.18
N GLN A 36 -4.05 -16.61 -15.02
CA GLN A 36 -2.78 -16.06 -14.59
C GLN A 36 -2.95 -14.64 -14.03
N LEU A 37 -3.76 -13.80 -14.68
CA LEU A 37 -4.10 -12.46 -14.19
C LEU A 37 -4.89 -12.52 -12.87
N GLU A 38 -5.84 -13.43 -12.73
CA GLU A 38 -6.60 -13.64 -11.50
C GLU A 38 -5.69 -14.06 -10.34
N LEU A 39 -4.76 -14.99 -10.58
CA LEU A 39 -3.77 -15.41 -9.58
C LEU A 39 -2.86 -14.26 -9.18
N LEU A 40 -2.36 -13.49 -10.16
CA LEU A 40 -1.51 -12.33 -9.89
C LEU A 40 -2.27 -11.27 -9.07
N ALA A 41 -3.50 -10.96 -9.45
CA ALA A 41 -4.34 -10.02 -8.71
C ALA A 41 -4.60 -10.50 -7.27
N SER A 42 -4.86 -11.79 -7.07
CA SER A 42 -5.06 -12.38 -5.75
C SER A 42 -3.79 -12.31 -4.87
N VAL A 43 -2.62 -12.56 -5.45
CA VAL A 43 -1.33 -12.43 -4.74
C VAL A 43 -1.07 -10.97 -4.36
N MET A 44 -1.35 -10.03 -5.28
CA MET A 44 -1.22 -8.60 -5.01
C MET A 44 -2.16 -8.13 -3.90
N GLU A 45 -3.41 -8.57 -3.91
CA GLU A 45 -4.40 -8.29 -2.87
C GLU A 45 -3.96 -8.83 -1.51
N ALA A 46 -3.54 -10.10 -1.46
CA ALA A 46 -3.06 -10.74 -0.23
C ALA A 46 -1.86 -10.00 0.35
N HIS A 47 -0.90 -9.59 -0.49
CA HIS A 47 0.28 -8.86 -0.06
C HIS A 47 -0.06 -7.45 0.44
N ALA A 48 -0.92 -6.72 -0.28
CA ALA A 48 -1.39 -5.41 0.17
C ALA A 48 -2.11 -5.52 1.52
N SER A 49 -3.02 -6.48 1.67
CA SER A 49 -3.72 -6.75 2.94
C SER A 49 -2.74 -7.04 4.07
N GLN A 50 -1.72 -7.86 3.84
CA GLN A 50 -0.68 -8.17 4.82
C GLN A 50 0.06 -6.92 5.29
N ILE A 51 0.37 -5.98 4.38
CA ILE A 51 1.04 -4.73 4.72
C ILE A 51 0.16 -3.86 5.61
N PHE A 52 -1.13 -3.69 5.27
CA PHE A 52 -2.05 -2.93 6.10
C PHE A 52 -2.25 -3.58 7.47
N ASP A 53 -2.39 -4.90 7.53
CA ASP A 53 -2.55 -5.63 8.79
C ASP A 53 -1.30 -5.54 9.67
N SER A 54 -0.10 -5.68 9.10
CA SER A 54 1.15 -5.54 9.85
C SER A 54 1.36 -4.11 10.34
N THR A 55 1.00 -3.10 9.54
CA THR A 55 1.02 -1.69 9.96
C THR A 55 0.05 -1.45 11.11
N LYS A 56 -1.16 -1.99 11.02
CA LYS A 56 -2.15 -1.92 12.09
C LYS A 56 -1.63 -2.54 13.38
N LEU A 57 -1.04 -3.73 13.32
CA LEU A 57 -0.44 -4.38 14.47
C LEU A 57 0.70 -3.54 15.09
N ALA A 58 1.54 -2.91 14.26
CA ALA A 58 2.59 -2.02 14.73
C ALA A 58 2.02 -0.79 15.46
N LEU A 59 0.96 -0.17 14.90
CA LEU A 59 0.25 0.94 15.55
C LEU A 59 -0.44 0.52 16.84
N ASP A 60 -1.06 -0.67 16.87
CA ASP A 60 -1.71 -1.23 18.05
C ASP A 60 -0.73 -1.47 19.20
N ALA A 61 0.46 -2.00 18.87
CA ALA A 61 1.51 -2.22 19.84
C ALA A 61 2.08 -0.90 20.37
N LEU A 62 2.27 0.11 19.48
CA LEU A 62 2.74 1.43 19.88
C LEU A 62 1.69 2.14 20.75
N ALA A 63 0.41 2.07 20.38
CA ALA A 63 -0.69 2.64 21.15
C ALA A 63 -0.76 2.07 22.58
N LYS A 64 -0.62 0.76 22.75
CA LYS A 64 -0.55 0.11 24.04
C LYS A 64 0.60 0.59 24.90
N ASN A 65 1.80 0.71 24.29
CA ASN A 65 2.97 1.21 25.00
C ASN A 65 2.79 2.67 25.46
N LEU A 66 2.24 3.52 24.58
CA LEU A 66 1.95 4.92 24.91
C LEU A 66 0.92 5.05 26.05
N ALA A 67 -0.12 4.19 26.07
CA ALA A 67 -1.15 4.24 27.10
C ALA A 67 -0.66 3.75 28.47
N HIS A 68 0.38 2.93 28.54
CA HIS A 68 0.87 2.33 29.79
C HIS A 68 2.18 2.91 30.30
N GLY A 69 2.83 3.82 29.58
CA GLY A 69 4.16 4.33 29.93
C GLY A 69 4.26 5.85 29.94
N THR A 70 5.09 6.37 30.84
CA THR A 70 5.61 7.74 30.77
C THR A 70 6.87 7.68 29.91
N HIS A 71 6.74 8.00 28.62
CA HIS A 71 7.87 8.01 27.70
C HIS A 71 8.30 9.43 27.38
N THR A 72 9.61 9.67 27.35
CA THR A 72 10.15 10.90 26.78
C THR A 72 10.03 10.88 25.25
N PRO A 73 9.98 12.05 24.59
CA PRO A 73 9.98 12.10 23.12
C PRO A 73 11.15 11.35 22.48
N GLU A 74 12.35 11.39 23.08
CA GLU A 74 13.55 10.71 22.59
C GLU A 74 13.43 9.17 22.68
N GLU A 75 12.87 8.66 23.77
CA GLU A 75 12.61 7.23 23.95
C GLU A 75 11.59 6.73 22.90
N LEU A 76 10.56 7.52 22.63
CA LEU A 76 9.56 7.21 21.61
C LEU A 76 10.18 7.17 20.21
N GLU A 77 11.04 8.12 19.86
CA GLU A 77 11.73 8.14 18.57
C GLU A 77 12.63 6.93 18.39
N THR A 78 13.40 6.58 19.41
CA THR A 78 14.26 5.40 19.39
C THR A 78 13.45 4.13 19.20
N GLN A 79 12.39 3.96 19.96
CA GLN A 79 11.51 2.79 19.89
C GLN A 79 10.79 2.69 18.53
N GLN A 80 10.36 3.82 17.97
CA GLN A 80 9.73 3.87 16.65
C GLN A 80 10.72 3.53 15.55
N SER A 81 11.97 4.01 15.63
CA SER A 81 13.01 3.71 14.66
C SER A 81 13.33 2.21 14.60
N TYR A 82 13.39 1.52 15.74
CA TYR A 82 13.54 0.06 15.77
C TYR A 82 12.36 -0.67 15.10
N ARG A 83 11.14 -0.16 15.27
CA ARG A 83 9.95 -0.76 14.64
C ARG A 83 9.95 -0.58 13.12
N LEU A 84 10.45 0.54 12.62
CA LEU A 84 10.57 0.77 11.17
C LEU A 84 11.54 -0.21 10.49
N GLN A 85 12.60 -0.63 11.18
CA GLN A 85 13.59 -1.58 10.63
C GLN A 85 12.95 -2.93 10.23
N GLY A 86 11.86 -3.33 10.86
CA GLY A 86 11.09 -4.53 10.51
C GLY A 86 10.02 -4.34 9.42
N HIS A 87 9.80 -3.10 8.94
CA HIS A 87 8.69 -2.76 8.04
C HIS A 87 9.17 -1.85 6.89
N PRO A 88 9.78 -2.40 5.84
CA PRO A 88 10.37 -1.62 4.75
C PRO A 88 9.35 -0.80 3.95
N PHE A 89 8.07 -1.14 4.06
CA PHE A 89 6.96 -0.41 3.45
C PHE A 89 6.48 0.80 4.28
N LEU A 90 6.98 0.97 5.51
CA LEU A 90 6.71 2.16 6.30
C LEU A 90 7.80 3.20 6.08
N ARG A 91 7.39 4.41 5.68
CA ARG A 91 8.30 5.54 5.51
C ARG A 91 8.61 6.20 6.84
N SER A 92 7.58 6.44 7.65
CA SER A 92 7.73 7.01 8.99
C SER A 92 6.55 6.67 9.90
N ILE A 93 6.77 6.86 11.21
CA ILE A 93 5.72 6.85 12.22
C ILE A 93 5.85 8.14 13.02
N ALA A 94 4.73 8.82 13.27
CA ALA A 94 4.67 10.06 14.03
C ALA A 94 3.57 10.04 15.08
N ILE A 95 3.76 10.84 16.14
CA ILE A 95 2.77 11.10 17.19
C ILE A 95 2.37 12.56 17.06
N VAL A 96 1.08 12.79 16.89
CA VAL A 96 0.51 14.12 16.62
C VAL A 96 -0.55 14.43 17.66
N ASN A 97 -0.57 15.66 18.18
CA ASN A 97 -1.62 16.09 19.09
C ASN A 97 -2.92 16.42 18.31
N PRO A 98 -4.07 16.61 19.00
CA PRO A 98 -5.32 16.96 18.34
C PRO A 98 -5.32 18.30 17.58
N GLN A 99 -4.35 19.16 17.84
CA GLN A 99 -4.16 20.44 17.17
C GLN A 99 -3.28 20.32 15.91
N GLY A 100 -2.82 19.10 15.59
CA GLY A 100 -1.98 18.83 14.44
C GLY A 100 -0.48 19.04 14.67
N LEU A 101 -0.02 19.31 15.91
CA LEU A 101 1.40 19.45 16.20
C LEU A 101 2.07 18.08 16.31
N VAL A 102 3.15 17.85 15.58
CA VAL A 102 3.96 16.64 15.66
C VAL A 102 4.82 16.66 16.92
N LEU A 103 4.52 15.78 17.86
CA LEU A 103 5.22 15.66 19.15
C LEU A 103 6.50 14.84 19.02
N ALA A 104 6.43 13.73 18.27
CA ALA A 104 7.55 12.85 17.97
C ALA A 104 7.39 12.26 16.56
N SER A 105 8.49 12.02 15.87
CA SER A 105 8.51 11.40 14.54
C SER A 105 9.84 10.68 14.32
N THR A 106 9.80 9.58 13.59
CA THR A 106 11.00 8.91 13.08
C THR A 106 11.70 9.73 11.99
N THR A 107 11.00 10.71 11.41
CA THR A 107 11.55 11.69 10.47
C THR A 107 11.81 12.99 11.21
N ALA A 108 13.07 13.33 11.42
CA ALA A 108 13.47 14.49 12.24
C ALA A 108 12.88 15.82 11.75
N SER A 109 12.69 15.99 10.44
CA SER A 109 12.11 17.19 9.84
C SER A 109 10.63 17.42 10.18
N ASP A 110 9.90 16.36 10.58
CA ASP A 110 8.48 16.47 10.93
C ASP A 110 8.26 17.02 12.35
N ARG A 111 9.25 16.87 13.23
CA ARG A 111 9.12 17.19 14.65
C ARG A 111 8.88 18.69 14.87
N GLY A 112 7.88 19.01 15.68
CA GLY A 112 7.49 20.38 15.97
C GLY A 112 6.75 21.09 14.82
N GLY A 113 6.59 20.42 13.70
CA GLY A 113 5.81 20.93 12.58
C GLY A 113 4.31 20.73 12.79
N LYS A 114 3.51 21.44 12.02
CA LYS A 114 2.05 21.38 12.06
C LYS A 114 1.50 20.66 10.83
N VAL A 115 0.62 19.70 11.07
CA VAL A 115 -0.02 18.88 10.05
C VAL A 115 -1.50 19.21 10.00
N ASP A 116 -2.06 19.29 8.81
CA ASP A 116 -3.51 19.32 8.62
C ASP A 116 -4.09 17.90 8.77
N LEU A 117 -4.79 17.67 9.87
CA LEU A 117 -5.39 16.35 10.16
C LEU A 117 -6.47 15.96 9.15
N GLN A 118 -7.13 16.94 8.50
CA GLN A 118 -8.14 16.66 7.48
C GLN A 118 -7.53 16.04 6.22
N ARG A 119 -6.26 16.29 5.94
CA ARG A 119 -5.52 15.64 4.84
C ARG A 119 -5.18 14.18 5.16
N LEU A 120 -5.08 13.82 6.43
CA LEU A 120 -4.70 12.46 6.86
C LEU A 120 -5.88 11.51 6.97
N THR A 121 -7.08 12.02 7.22
CA THR A 121 -8.27 11.18 7.36
C THR A 121 -9.48 11.84 6.72
N ALA A 122 -10.25 11.06 5.96
CA ALA A 122 -11.51 11.53 5.39
C ALA A 122 -12.64 11.64 6.43
N THR A 123 -12.44 11.05 7.62
CA THR A 123 -13.42 10.98 8.70
C THR A 123 -12.79 11.36 10.03
N THR A 124 -13.61 11.89 10.94
CA THR A 124 -13.17 12.17 12.31
C THR A 124 -12.74 10.87 12.98
N VAL A 125 -11.50 10.84 13.46
CA VAL A 125 -10.96 9.69 14.23
C VAL A 125 -11.56 9.73 15.63
N SER A 126 -12.66 9.03 15.82
CA SER A 126 -13.38 8.97 17.10
C SER A 126 -13.20 7.65 17.86
N ASP A 127 -12.69 6.63 17.16
CA ASP A 127 -12.49 5.27 17.68
C ASP A 127 -10.99 4.97 17.82
N GLU A 128 -10.63 4.10 18.74
CA GLU A 128 -9.27 3.59 18.94
C GLU A 128 -8.82 2.60 17.84
N ARG A 129 -9.61 2.45 16.79
CA ARG A 129 -9.25 1.64 15.63
C ARG A 129 -8.36 2.42 14.68
N ALA A 130 -7.42 1.69 14.06
CA ALA A 130 -6.63 2.26 12.97
C ALA A 130 -7.51 2.48 11.72
N ILE A 131 -7.42 3.68 11.15
CA ILE A 131 -8.14 4.09 9.95
C ILE A 131 -7.12 4.41 8.86
N VAL A 132 -7.35 3.89 7.66
CA VAL A 132 -6.56 4.22 6.48
C VAL A 132 -7.13 5.50 5.87
N GLY A 133 -6.29 6.50 5.68
CA GLY A 133 -6.66 7.74 5.05
C GLY A 133 -6.47 7.75 3.53
N PRO A 134 -6.83 8.85 2.87
CA PRO A 134 -6.60 9.03 1.44
C PRO A 134 -5.10 9.15 1.15
N TRP A 135 -4.72 8.97 -0.11
CA TRP A 135 -3.37 9.27 -0.57
C TRP A 135 -3.05 10.76 -0.36
N VAL A 136 -1.88 11.03 0.22
CA VAL A 136 -1.39 12.37 0.52
C VAL A 136 -0.12 12.61 -0.27
N GLU A 137 -0.09 13.72 -1.02
CA GLU A 137 1.10 14.17 -1.74
C GLU A 137 2.17 14.63 -0.76
N GLY A 138 3.44 14.30 -1.03
CA GLY A 138 4.58 14.71 -0.23
C GLY A 138 5.42 13.53 0.27
N ARG A 139 6.65 13.84 0.70
CA ARG A 139 7.58 12.84 1.26
C ARG A 139 7.45 12.68 2.77
N THR A 140 7.11 13.76 3.44
CA THR A 140 7.10 13.92 4.89
C THR A 140 5.71 14.33 5.36
N LEU A 141 5.43 14.13 6.62
CA LEU A 141 4.15 14.49 7.23
C LEU A 141 3.95 16.00 7.23
N VAL A 142 5.03 16.74 7.48
CA VAL A 142 5.08 18.19 7.44
C VAL A 142 5.78 18.63 6.17
N GLU A 143 5.14 19.47 5.38
CA GLU A 143 5.78 20.07 4.22
C GLU A 143 6.90 21.00 4.67
N ASP A 144 8.13 20.73 4.21
CA ASP A 144 9.27 21.63 4.42
C ASP A 144 9.31 22.64 3.26
N PRO A 145 9.00 23.93 3.52
CA PRO A 145 9.03 24.97 2.47
C PRO A 145 10.40 25.12 1.80
N ARG A 146 11.48 24.62 2.44
CA ARG A 146 12.85 24.71 1.93
C ARG A 146 13.16 23.64 0.87
N GLN A 147 12.38 22.56 0.82
CA GLN A 147 12.62 21.47 -0.12
C GLN A 147 11.95 21.67 -1.48
N GLY A 148 11.20 22.76 -1.66
CA GLY A 148 10.39 22.98 -2.86
C GLY A 148 9.20 22.00 -2.95
N PRO A 149 8.34 22.17 -3.96
CA PRO A 149 7.22 21.27 -4.16
C PRO A 149 7.71 19.84 -4.40
N ALA A 150 7.14 18.86 -3.71
CA ALA A 150 7.42 17.46 -3.96
C ALA A 150 7.04 17.12 -5.40
N PRO A 151 7.80 16.25 -6.11
CA PRO A 151 7.35 15.75 -7.40
C PRO A 151 5.95 15.15 -7.26
N ALA A 152 5.05 15.48 -8.18
CA ALA A 152 3.62 15.11 -8.14
C ALA A 152 3.34 13.59 -8.02
N GLN A 153 4.37 12.76 -8.19
CA GLN A 153 4.29 11.31 -8.08
C GLN A 153 4.66 10.77 -6.69
N LEU A 154 5.20 11.63 -5.81
CA LEU A 154 5.61 11.20 -4.47
C LEU A 154 4.49 11.47 -3.46
N GLY A 155 4.06 10.41 -2.83
CA GLY A 155 3.04 10.48 -1.81
C GLY A 155 3.12 9.33 -0.82
N PHE A 156 2.22 9.31 0.13
CA PHE A 156 2.07 8.23 1.10
C PHE A 156 0.59 7.98 1.40
N ILE A 157 0.31 6.80 1.91
CA ILE A 157 -1.01 6.44 2.43
C ILE A 157 -0.91 6.51 3.95
N PRO A 158 -1.62 7.45 4.62
CA PRO A 158 -1.61 7.53 6.06
C PRO A 158 -2.48 6.44 6.68
N MET A 159 -1.99 5.81 7.75
CA MET A 159 -2.80 5.02 8.66
C MET A 159 -2.78 5.71 10.02
N VAL A 160 -3.94 6.10 10.53
CA VAL A 160 -4.08 6.93 11.72
C VAL A 160 -4.83 6.15 12.80
N ARG A 161 -4.35 6.25 14.04
CA ARG A 161 -5.00 5.68 15.22
C ARG A 161 -5.05 6.69 16.35
N LEU A 162 -6.22 6.83 16.98
CA LEU A 162 -6.39 7.58 18.21
C LEU A 162 -5.86 6.77 19.40
N VAL A 163 -5.09 7.40 20.25
CA VAL A 163 -4.59 6.81 21.51
C VAL A 163 -4.96 7.73 22.67
N ARG A 164 -5.67 7.19 23.66
CA ARG A 164 -5.99 7.88 24.88
C ARG A 164 -4.89 7.66 25.89
N LEU A 165 -4.21 8.74 26.27
CA LEU A 165 -3.18 8.74 27.31
C LEU A 165 -3.78 8.93 28.69
N SER A 166 -4.89 9.68 28.79
CA SER A 166 -5.69 9.88 29.98
C SER A 166 -7.16 10.19 29.60
N PRO A 167 -8.09 10.30 30.54
CA PRO A 167 -9.47 10.65 30.22
C PRO A 167 -9.65 11.93 29.42
N THR A 168 -8.71 12.90 29.55
CA THR A 168 -8.75 14.20 28.89
C THR A 168 -7.67 14.39 27.86
N VAL A 169 -6.65 13.53 27.79
CA VAL A 169 -5.49 13.67 26.90
C VAL A 169 -5.48 12.52 25.89
N HIS A 170 -5.51 12.88 24.62
CA HIS A 170 -5.38 11.93 23.53
C HIS A 170 -4.39 12.43 22.47
N VAL A 171 -3.82 11.51 21.73
CA VAL A 171 -2.90 11.76 20.62
C VAL A 171 -3.28 10.88 19.44
N LEU A 172 -2.81 11.26 18.27
CA LEU A 172 -2.93 10.47 17.05
C LEU A 172 -1.57 9.85 16.73
N VAL A 173 -1.54 8.55 16.51
CA VAL A 173 -0.38 7.87 15.95
C VAL A 173 -0.61 7.73 14.46
N VAL A 174 0.32 8.22 13.66
CA VAL A 174 0.24 8.26 12.20
C VAL A 174 1.38 7.44 11.63
N ALA A 175 1.08 6.40 10.87
CA ALA A 175 2.04 5.68 10.04
C ALA A 175 1.92 6.14 8.59
N GLN A 176 3.06 6.39 7.93
CA GLN A 176 3.11 6.71 6.50
C GLN A 176 3.51 5.46 5.73
N ILE A 177 2.56 4.88 5.00
CA ILE A 177 2.81 3.73 4.13
C ILE A 177 3.34 4.26 2.80
N ASN A 178 4.48 3.70 2.35
CA ASN A 178 5.09 4.04 1.07
C ASN A 178 4.46 3.22 -0.07
N PRO A 179 3.66 3.83 -0.97
CA PRO A 179 3.06 3.10 -2.10
C PRO A 179 4.09 2.59 -3.09
N ASP A 180 5.25 3.26 -3.24
CA ASP A 180 6.31 2.82 -4.14
C ASP A 180 6.94 1.49 -3.70
N ALA A 181 7.01 1.25 -2.39
CA ALA A 181 7.48 -0.03 -1.87
C ALA A 181 6.50 -1.17 -2.20
N LEU A 182 5.19 -0.87 -2.25
CA LEU A 182 4.16 -1.82 -2.73
C LEU A 182 4.35 -2.13 -4.21
N ALA A 183 4.51 -1.09 -5.04
CA ALA A 183 4.66 -1.22 -6.49
C ALA A 183 5.97 -1.96 -6.87
N THR A 184 7.09 -1.65 -6.21
CA THR A 184 8.39 -2.29 -6.47
C THR A 184 8.35 -3.78 -6.18
N TYR A 185 7.73 -4.19 -5.08
CA TYR A 185 7.58 -5.61 -4.75
C TYR A 185 6.71 -6.35 -5.78
N GLN A 186 5.65 -5.71 -6.26
CA GLN A 186 4.77 -6.26 -7.29
C GLN A 186 5.52 -6.47 -8.63
N LEU A 187 6.36 -5.52 -9.02
CA LEU A 187 7.18 -5.64 -10.23
C LEU A 187 8.19 -6.80 -10.13
N GLN A 188 8.82 -6.99 -8.97
CA GLN A 188 9.74 -8.11 -8.74
C GLN A 188 9.05 -9.49 -8.85
N LEU A 189 7.78 -9.59 -8.42
CA LEU A 189 7.00 -10.83 -8.57
C LEU A 189 6.70 -11.14 -10.03
N ILE A 190 6.42 -10.13 -10.86
CA ILE A 190 6.15 -10.29 -12.29
C ILE A 190 7.42 -10.73 -13.02
N ASP A 191 8.56 -10.10 -12.72
CA ASP A 191 9.87 -10.40 -13.36
C ASP A 191 10.38 -11.81 -13.01
N SER A 192 10.08 -12.29 -11.80
CA SER A 192 10.46 -13.64 -11.36
C SER A 192 9.57 -14.76 -11.94
N SER A 193 8.45 -14.41 -12.55
CA SER A 193 7.48 -15.36 -13.14
C SER A 193 7.63 -15.54 -14.66
N THR A 194 8.57 -14.80 -15.28
CA THR A 194 8.88 -14.88 -16.72
C THR A 194 10.13 -15.71 -16.97
#